data_d649ea3f2668b86534eed14ea90f345a
#
_entry.id   d649ea3f2668b86534eed14ea90f345a
#
_cell.length_a   1.000
_cell.length_b   1.000
_cell.length_c   1.000
_cell.angle_alpha   90.00
_cell.angle_beta   90.00
_cell.angle_gamma   90.00
#
_symmetry.space_group_name_H-M   'P 1'
#
loop_
_entity.id
_entity.type
_entity.pdbx_description
1 polymer ?
#
loop_
_entity_poly.entity_id
_entity_poly.type
_entity_poly.pdbx_seq_one_letter_code
_entity_poly.pdbx_strand_id
1 'polypeptide(L)'
;MATPRRNLISVSNTPYYHCISRCVRRAYLCGQDPLTGRSYEHRREWVEKKLLKLGRIFCIDVCAYAVMSNHTHLVLHIDIAKAKRLNNKAILIRWHKLFKSTFLCQRFLNGELLTQAELSAVNIRVNIYRERLSSISWFMRVLNESIARKANQEDECKGRFWEGRFKSQALLDEAALAACLAYVDLNPVRVKVADLPERSDFTSIKTRIKSAQKDKQPKSLMRFASKPHNHMSKGLPFELKTYLQLVDWTGRSIQKGKPGAIPKDALPILERLNICADNWLTLTTSFTQSFKNAAGKERAINAYTNRMKRQRRSSITNSLALFA
;
A
#
# COMPACT_ATOMS: atom_id res chain seq x y z
N MET A 1 0.45 -7.23 24.34
CA MET A 1 1.17 -5.96 24.08
C MET A 1 1.35 -5.75 22.58
N ALA A 2 1.30 -4.49 22.12
CA ALA A 2 1.45 -4.20 20.69
C ALA A 2 2.92 -4.27 20.25
N THR A 3 3.23 -5.06 19.24
CA THR A 3 4.59 -5.22 18.70
C THR A 3 5.17 -3.89 18.20
N PRO A 4 6.41 -3.50 18.56
CA PRO A 4 7.09 -2.32 18.03
C PRO A 4 7.22 -2.37 16.51
N ARG A 5 7.04 -1.24 15.81
CA ARG A 5 7.10 -1.18 14.34
C ARG A 5 8.45 -1.59 13.75
N ARG A 6 9.55 -1.29 14.43
CA ARG A 6 10.90 -1.73 14.05
C ARG A 6 11.01 -3.25 13.90
N ASN A 7 10.15 -4.00 14.60
CA ASN A 7 10.09 -5.45 14.53
C ASN A 7 9.13 -5.97 13.43
N LEU A 8 8.42 -5.10 12.73
CA LEU A 8 7.46 -5.47 11.69
C LEU A 8 7.87 -4.95 10.31
N ILE A 9 8.58 -3.82 10.25
CA ILE A 9 8.99 -3.16 9.01
C ILE A 9 10.51 -3.16 8.94
N SER A 10 11.06 -3.86 7.96
CA SER A 10 12.51 -3.94 7.70
C SER A 10 12.76 -3.95 6.20
N VAL A 11 13.33 -2.87 5.70
CA VAL A 11 13.60 -2.68 4.26
C VAL A 11 14.64 -3.66 3.74
N SER A 12 15.52 -4.17 4.61
CA SER A 12 16.48 -5.22 4.25
C SER A 12 15.84 -6.58 3.93
N ASN A 13 14.59 -6.79 4.34
CA ASN A 13 13.85 -8.02 4.05
C ASN A 13 13.00 -7.88 2.80
N THR A 14 12.25 -6.79 2.69
CA THR A 14 11.42 -6.45 1.54
C THR A 14 11.11 -4.96 1.55
N PRO A 15 11.02 -4.30 0.39
CA PRO A 15 10.50 -2.95 0.30
C PRO A 15 8.96 -2.89 0.24
N TYR A 16 8.26 -4.01 0.10
CA TYR A 16 6.81 -4.07 -0.13
C TYR A 16 6.03 -4.43 1.13
N TYR A 17 5.00 -3.65 1.44
CA TYR A 17 4.17 -3.84 2.62
C TYR A 17 2.69 -3.63 2.31
N HIS A 18 1.86 -4.55 2.80
CA HIS A 18 0.42 -4.37 2.87
C HIS A 18 0.07 -3.71 4.20
N CYS A 19 -0.62 -2.56 4.14
CA CYS A 19 -1.02 -1.77 5.29
C CYS A 19 -2.53 -1.67 5.38
N ILE A 20 -3.10 -1.85 6.58
CA ILE A 20 -4.54 -1.82 6.82
C ILE A 20 -4.82 -0.89 7.98
N SER A 21 -5.74 0.07 7.79
CA SER A 21 -6.31 0.90 8.85
C SER A 21 -7.81 0.68 8.92
N ARG A 22 -8.35 0.43 10.13
CA ARG A 22 -9.78 0.23 10.37
C ARG A 22 -10.28 1.29 11.34
N CYS A 23 -11.43 1.89 11.04
CA CYS A 23 -12.10 2.80 11.97
C CYS A 23 -12.80 2.02 13.10
N VAL A 24 -13.04 2.70 14.23
CA VAL A 24 -13.80 2.14 15.34
C VAL A 24 -15.25 1.86 14.92
N ARG A 25 -15.92 0.99 15.66
CA ARG A 25 -17.33 0.71 15.45
C ARG A 25 -18.14 2.03 15.53
N ARG A 26 -19.06 2.24 14.57
CA ARG A 26 -19.91 3.44 14.42
C ARG A 26 -19.17 4.74 14.01
N ALA A 27 -17.85 4.75 13.86
CA ALA A 27 -17.18 5.82 13.13
C ALA A 27 -17.09 5.39 11.66
N TYR A 28 -18.03 5.84 10.84
CA TYR A 28 -18.05 5.51 9.42
C TYR A 28 -16.88 6.16 8.70
N LEU A 29 -15.98 5.37 8.15
CA LEU A 29 -14.98 5.90 7.23
C LEU A 29 -15.67 6.45 5.97
N CYS A 30 -16.62 5.67 5.44
CA CYS A 30 -17.49 6.01 4.30
C CYS A 30 -18.69 5.04 4.31
N GLY A 31 -19.62 5.22 3.36
CA GLY A 31 -20.85 4.45 3.30
C GLY A 31 -22.02 5.20 3.93
N GLN A 32 -23.15 4.52 4.08
CA GLN A 32 -24.36 5.07 4.67
C GLN A 32 -24.56 4.51 6.09
N ASP A 33 -24.87 5.37 7.04
CA ASP A 33 -25.28 4.97 8.38
C ASP A 33 -26.72 4.44 8.33
N PRO A 34 -26.97 3.18 8.64
CA PRO A 34 -28.32 2.62 8.59
C PRO A 34 -29.26 3.17 9.68
N LEU A 35 -28.73 3.78 10.74
CA LEU A 35 -29.54 4.33 11.82
C LEU A 35 -30.03 5.75 11.52
N THR A 36 -29.14 6.58 10.99
CA THR A 36 -29.42 8.00 10.73
C THR A 36 -29.74 8.29 9.27
N GLY A 37 -29.49 7.33 8.35
CA GLY A 37 -29.58 7.53 6.89
C GLY A 37 -28.48 8.43 6.31
N ARG A 38 -27.58 8.99 7.14
CA ARG A 38 -26.53 9.92 6.69
C ARG A 38 -25.49 9.19 5.83
N SER A 39 -25.16 9.79 4.67
CA SER A 39 -24.13 9.27 3.77
C SER A 39 -22.76 9.91 4.07
N TYR A 40 -21.73 9.08 4.17
CA TYR A 40 -20.33 9.44 4.33
C TYR A 40 -19.48 9.08 3.10
N GLU A 41 -20.11 8.79 1.97
CA GLU A 41 -19.41 8.35 0.74
C GLU A 41 -18.36 9.34 0.25
N HIS A 42 -18.56 10.64 0.43
CA HIS A 42 -17.61 11.69 0.07
C HIS A 42 -16.25 11.56 0.79
N ARG A 43 -16.19 10.86 1.93
CA ARG A 43 -14.93 10.61 2.66
C ARG A 43 -13.98 9.69 1.92
N ARG A 44 -14.47 8.84 1.00
CA ARG A 44 -13.62 8.02 0.11
C ARG A 44 -12.68 8.88 -0.71
N GLU A 45 -13.20 9.97 -1.25
CA GLU A 45 -12.43 10.93 -2.03
C GLU A 45 -11.35 11.62 -1.17
N TRP A 46 -11.62 11.92 0.10
CA TRP A 46 -10.62 12.50 0.99
C TRP A 46 -9.43 11.56 1.21
N VAL A 47 -9.73 10.28 1.43
CA VAL A 47 -8.70 9.25 1.61
C VAL A 47 -7.86 9.11 0.35
N GLU A 48 -8.50 8.93 -0.80
CA GLU A 48 -7.82 8.75 -2.09
C GLU A 48 -6.96 9.97 -2.46
N LYS A 49 -7.52 11.19 -2.41
CA LYS A 49 -6.78 12.43 -2.70
C LYS A 49 -5.57 12.59 -1.77
N LYS A 50 -5.76 12.33 -0.47
CA LYS A 50 -4.67 12.42 0.51
C LYS A 50 -3.60 11.37 0.27
N LEU A 51 -3.99 10.11 0.05
CA LEU A 51 -3.11 8.99 -0.24
C LEU A 51 -2.20 9.30 -1.45
N LEU A 52 -2.81 9.67 -2.58
CA LEU A 52 -2.08 9.94 -3.81
C LEU A 52 -1.20 11.20 -3.70
N LYS A 53 -1.62 12.21 -2.93
CA LYS A 53 -0.77 13.36 -2.59
C LYS A 53 0.46 12.93 -1.80
N LEU A 54 0.30 12.06 -0.80
CA LEU A 54 1.42 11.57 0.02
C LEU A 54 2.39 10.72 -0.80
N GLY A 55 1.94 9.89 -1.72
CA GLY A 55 2.80 9.12 -2.64
C GLY A 55 3.74 10.01 -3.49
N ARG A 56 3.30 11.22 -3.83
CA ARG A 56 4.15 12.21 -4.54
C ARG A 56 5.17 12.90 -3.63
N ILE A 57 4.86 13.03 -2.33
CA ILE A 57 5.73 13.72 -1.36
C ILE A 57 6.76 12.77 -0.76
N PHE A 58 6.33 11.60 -0.28
CA PHE A 58 7.18 10.60 0.33
C PHE A 58 8.09 9.90 -0.70
N CYS A 59 9.12 9.23 -0.21
CA CYS A 59 9.87 8.24 -0.97
C CYS A 59 9.23 6.85 -0.83
N ILE A 60 7.91 6.82 -1.02
CA ILE A 60 7.07 5.64 -0.93
C ILE A 60 6.12 5.67 -2.12
N ASP A 61 6.15 4.60 -2.90
CA ASP A 61 5.25 4.45 -4.04
C ASP A 61 3.97 3.70 -3.59
N VAL A 62 2.82 4.10 -4.13
CA VAL A 62 1.54 3.40 -3.92
C VAL A 62 1.41 2.35 -5.02
N CYS A 63 1.43 1.07 -4.63
CA CYS A 63 1.31 -0.06 -5.57
C CYS A 63 -0.15 -0.42 -5.84
N ALA A 64 -0.96 -0.53 -4.78
CA ALA A 64 -2.39 -0.73 -4.86
C ALA A 64 -3.09 -0.10 -3.66
N TYR A 65 -4.39 0.19 -3.81
CA TYR A 65 -5.24 0.64 -2.72
C TYR A 65 -6.71 0.30 -2.97
N ALA A 66 -7.45 0.13 -1.86
CA ALA A 66 -8.90 0.09 -1.84
C ALA A 66 -9.43 0.82 -0.60
N VAL A 67 -10.36 1.75 -0.81
CA VAL A 67 -11.03 2.49 0.27
C VAL A 67 -12.39 1.84 0.51
N MET A 68 -12.49 1.05 1.58
CA MET A 68 -13.70 0.33 1.97
C MET A 68 -14.55 1.15 2.95
N SER A 69 -15.76 0.71 3.26
CA SER A 69 -16.69 1.44 4.13
C SER A 69 -16.15 1.72 5.54
N ASN A 70 -15.37 0.83 6.12
CA ASN A 70 -14.86 0.94 7.48
C ASN A 70 -13.34 0.70 7.61
N HIS A 71 -12.61 0.50 6.50
CA HIS A 71 -11.18 0.30 6.52
C HIS A 71 -10.55 0.62 5.16
N THR A 72 -9.22 0.73 5.16
CA THR A 72 -8.43 0.93 3.94
C THR A 72 -7.40 -0.18 3.80
N HIS A 73 -7.18 -0.63 2.57
CA HIS A 73 -6.06 -1.50 2.18
C HIS A 73 -5.09 -0.71 1.30
N LEU A 74 -3.81 -0.75 1.63
CA LEU A 74 -2.74 -0.10 0.86
C LEU A 74 -1.60 -1.08 0.65
N VAL A 75 -1.14 -1.24 -0.59
CA VAL A 75 0.15 -1.89 -0.88
C VAL A 75 1.14 -0.80 -1.21
N LEU A 76 2.20 -0.70 -0.40
CA LEU A 76 3.20 0.36 -0.44
C LEU A 76 4.58 -0.21 -0.73
N HIS A 77 5.37 0.53 -1.51
CA HIS A 77 6.77 0.23 -1.80
C HIS A 77 7.66 1.34 -1.25
N ILE A 78 8.68 0.99 -0.46
CA ILE A 78 9.67 1.94 0.09
C ILE A 78 10.80 2.13 -0.92
N ASP A 79 10.93 3.32 -1.50
CA ASP A 79 11.99 3.64 -2.45
C ASP A 79 13.20 4.29 -1.75
N ILE A 80 14.06 3.46 -1.18
CA ILE A 80 15.30 3.91 -0.52
C ILE A 80 16.25 4.55 -1.53
N ALA A 81 16.32 4.04 -2.76
CA ALA A 81 17.19 4.61 -3.79
C ALA A 81 16.79 6.06 -4.12
N LYS A 82 15.49 6.34 -4.23
CA LYS A 82 14.97 7.71 -4.38
C LYS A 82 15.35 8.58 -3.19
N ALA A 83 15.17 8.08 -1.96
CA ALA A 83 15.50 8.83 -0.76
C ALA A 83 17.00 9.22 -0.70
N LYS A 84 17.88 8.31 -1.09
CA LYS A 84 19.34 8.56 -1.14
C LYS A 84 19.74 9.57 -2.22
N ARG A 85 19.08 9.53 -3.40
CA ARG A 85 19.39 10.43 -4.53
C ARG A 85 18.91 11.86 -4.34
N LEU A 86 17.92 12.11 -3.49
CA LEU A 86 17.41 13.47 -3.24
C LEU A 86 18.46 14.30 -2.50
N ASN A 87 18.76 15.50 -3.00
CA ASN A 87 19.61 16.47 -2.32
C ASN A 87 18.87 17.09 -1.11
N ASN A 88 19.61 17.84 -0.29
CA ASN A 88 19.09 18.44 0.95
C ASN A 88 17.91 19.38 0.69
N LYS A 89 18.00 20.23 -0.34
CA LYS A 89 16.93 21.17 -0.72
C LYS A 89 15.64 20.41 -1.08
N ALA A 90 15.74 19.35 -1.86
CA ALA A 90 14.59 18.52 -2.25
C ALA A 90 13.94 17.79 -1.06
N ILE A 91 14.73 17.34 -0.08
CA ILE A 91 14.20 16.73 1.17
C ILE A 91 13.42 17.77 1.98
N LEU A 92 13.98 18.97 2.17
CA LEU A 92 13.32 20.04 2.92
C LEU A 92 12.03 20.47 2.24
N ILE A 93 12.03 20.72 0.92
CA ILE A 93 10.82 21.09 0.16
C ILE A 93 9.72 20.03 0.30
N ARG A 94 10.06 18.74 0.23
CA ARG A 94 9.10 17.66 0.41
C ARG A 94 8.50 17.63 1.81
N TRP A 95 9.36 17.75 2.83
CA TRP A 95 8.93 17.72 4.23
C TRP A 95 8.05 18.92 4.58
N HIS A 96 8.40 20.10 4.09
CA HIS A 96 7.66 21.34 4.36
C HIS A 96 6.30 21.43 3.63
N LYS A 97 6.01 20.53 2.69
CA LYS A 97 4.63 20.33 2.17
C LYS A 97 3.69 19.67 3.19
N LEU A 98 4.23 19.11 4.27
CA LEU A 98 3.48 18.39 5.30
C LEU A 98 3.50 19.11 6.65
N PHE A 99 4.60 19.77 6.97
CA PHE A 99 4.85 20.38 8.27
C PHE A 99 5.48 21.76 8.12
N LYS A 100 5.26 22.63 9.13
CA LYS A 100 5.91 23.96 9.15
C LYS A 100 7.43 23.83 9.11
N SER A 101 8.06 24.73 8.35
CA SER A 101 9.52 24.87 8.29
C SER A 101 10.05 25.53 9.57
N THR A 102 11.29 25.19 9.95
CA THR A 102 12.02 25.98 10.93
C THR A 102 12.67 27.18 10.25
N PHE A 103 12.91 28.25 11.00
CA PHE A 103 13.56 29.47 10.51
C PHE A 103 14.89 29.16 9.80
N LEU A 104 15.75 28.34 10.40
CA LEU A 104 17.03 27.96 9.84
C LEU A 104 16.89 27.19 8.50
N CYS A 105 15.90 26.29 8.40
CA CYS A 105 15.62 25.60 7.13
C CYS A 105 15.08 26.55 6.05
N GLN A 106 14.36 27.60 6.42
CA GLN A 106 13.89 28.62 5.48
C GLN A 106 15.06 29.43 4.93
N ARG A 107 15.97 29.91 5.80
CA ARG A 107 17.20 30.60 5.37
C ARG A 107 18.01 29.77 4.40
N PHE A 108 18.21 28.47 4.71
CA PHE A 108 18.89 27.54 3.79
C PHE A 108 18.18 27.41 2.43
N LEU A 109 16.84 27.31 2.43
CA LEU A 109 16.06 27.20 1.20
C LEU A 109 16.10 28.48 0.36
N ASN A 110 16.17 29.64 1.02
CA ASN A 110 16.30 30.96 0.40
C ASN A 110 17.72 31.22 -0.18
N GLY A 111 18.71 30.37 0.15
CA GLY A 111 20.10 30.54 -0.29
C GLY A 111 20.88 31.57 0.51
N GLU A 112 20.42 31.89 1.74
CA GLU A 112 21.13 32.79 2.64
C GLU A 112 22.43 32.17 3.13
N LEU A 113 23.45 33.02 3.40
CA LEU A 113 24.70 32.58 3.98
C LEU A 113 24.49 32.05 5.39
N LEU A 114 24.95 30.83 5.62
CA LEU A 114 24.88 30.13 6.89
C LEU A 114 26.30 29.83 7.39
N THR A 115 26.49 29.93 8.69
CA THR A 115 27.72 29.48 9.35
C THR A 115 27.88 27.97 9.25
N GLN A 116 29.08 27.45 9.46
CA GLN A 116 29.35 26.01 9.44
C GLN A 116 28.51 25.24 10.49
N ALA A 117 28.28 25.82 11.65
CA ALA A 117 27.44 25.26 12.70
C ALA A 117 25.96 25.19 12.27
N GLU A 118 25.45 26.25 11.64
CA GLU A 118 24.08 26.29 11.09
C GLU A 118 23.90 25.26 9.96
N LEU A 119 24.86 25.13 9.05
CA LEU A 119 24.87 24.11 7.99
C LEU A 119 24.85 22.70 8.58
N SER A 120 25.64 22.45 9.62
CA SER A 120 25.63 21.15 10.33
C SER A 120 24.28 20.85 10.96
N ALA A 121 23.63 21.83 11.59
CA ALA A 121 22.30 21.70 12.16
C ALA A 121 21.22 21.43 11.08
N VAL A 122 21.31 22.07 9.91
CA VAL A 122 20.44 21.79 8.76
C VAL A 122 20.65 20.36 8.27
N ASN A 123 21.90 19.89 8.13
CA ASN A 123 22.22 18.55 7.66
C ASN A 123 21.67 17.46 8.60
N ILE A 124 21.79 17.63 9.90
CA ILE A 124 21.20 16.72 10.89
C ILE A 124 19.69 16.63 10.68
N ARG A 125 19.02 17.77 10.52
CA ARG A 125 17.57 17.82 10.31
C ARG A 125 17.13 17.20 8.98
N VAL A 126 17.89 17.45 7.91
CA VAL A 126 17.67 16.82 6.60
C VAL A 126 17.76 15.30 6.68
N ASN A 127 18.72 14.75 7.40
CA ASN A 127 18.86 13.29 7.57
C ASN A 127 17.64 12.70 8.31
N ILE A 128 17.18 13.36 9.37
CA ILE A 128 15.94 12.98 10.06
C ILE A 128 14.74 12.99 9.11
N TYR A 129 14.60 14.02 8.28
CA TYR A 129 13.49 14.13 7.33
C TYR A 129 13.59 13.12 6.19
N ARG A 130 14.80 12.80 5.74
CA ARG A 130 15.07 11.75 4.74
C ARG A 130 14.59 10.38 5.24
N GLU A 131 14.91 10.01 6.46
CA GLU A 131 14.45 8.79 7.11
C GLU A 131 12.91 8.78 7.23
N ARG A 132 12.32 9.88 7.70
CA ARG A 132 10.86 10.01 7.85
C ARG A 132 10.11 9.91 6.53
N LEU A 133 10.64 10.52 5.45
CA LEU A 133 10.06 10.43 4.11
C LEU A 133 10.13 9.03 3.50
N SER A 134 10.97 8.14 4.04
CA SER A 134 11.07 6.72 3.65
C SER A 134 10.36 5.78 4.63
N SER A 135 9.65 6.31 5.62
CA SER A 135 9.03 5.53 6.69
C SER A 135 7.54 5.33 6.46
N ILE A 136 7.11 4.07 6.30
CA ILE A 136 5.68 3.70 6.27
C ILE A 136 4.96 4.21 7.53
N SER A 137 5.61 4.17 8.69
CA SER A 137 5.00 4.66 9.93
C SER A 137 4.67 6.16 9.86
N TRP A 138 5.53 6.97 9.29
CA TRP A 138 5.28 8.40 9.07
C TRP A 138 4.23 8.63 7.98
N PHE A 139 4.28 7.87 6.89
CA PHE A 139 3.29 7.93 5.82
C PHE A 139 1.88 7.65 6.36
N MET A 140 1.71 6.52 7.06
CA MET A 140 0.42 6.12 7.64
C MET A 140 -0.04 7.04 8.76
N ARG A 141 0.89 7.59 9.56
CA ARG A 141 0.57 8.61 10.56
C ARG A 141 -0.06 9.83 9.90
N VAL A 142 0.61 10.41 8.90
CA VAL A 142 0.11 11.63 8.22
C VAL A 142 -1.21 11.37 7.50
N LEU A 143 -1.39 10.20 6.88
CA LEU A 143 -2.64 9.81 6.25
C LEU A 143 -3.77 9.70 7.29
N ASN A 144 -3.58 8.83 8.27
CA ASN A 144 -4.62 8.49 9.24
C ASN A 144 -4.99 9.66 10.15
N GLU A 145 -4.01 10.45 10.61
CA GLU A 145 -4.25 11.63 11.44
C GLU A 145 -5.05 12.70 10.67
N SER A 146 -4.71 12.92 9.39
CA SER A 146 -5.42 13.87 8.53
C SER A 146 -6.89 13.48 8.33
N ILE A 147 -7.18 12.19 8.10
CA ILE A 147 -8.54 11.70 7.91
C ILE A 147 -9.31 11.73 9.24
N ALA A 148 -8.71 11.27 10.33
CA ALA A 148 -9.35 11.26 11.64
C ALA A 148 -9.76 12.67 12.09
N ARG A 149 -8.87 13.66 11.94
CA ARG A 149 -9.18 15.06 12.29
C ARG A 149 -10.34 15.61 11.48
N LYS A 150 -10.33 15.35 10.15
CA LYS A 150 -11.39 15.84 9.27
C LYS A 150 -12.73 15.17 9.55
N ALA A 151 -12.74 13.86 9.80
CA ALA A 151 -13.94 13.12 10.14
C ALA A 151 -14.50 13.55 11.50
N ASN A 152 -13.65 13.66 12.53
CA ASN A 152 -14.09 14.12 13.85
C ASN A 152 -14.63 15.56 13.82
N GLN A 153 -14.06 16.44 13.00
CA GLN A 153 -14.57 17.79 12.79
C GLN A 153 -15.96 17.78 12.14
N GLU A 154 -16.15 16.95 11.10
CA GLU A 154 -17.45 16.81 10.43
C GLU A 154 -18.52 16.17 11.34
N ASP A 155 -18.11 15.21 12.17
CA ASP A 155 -18.98 14.50 13.09
C ASP A 155 -19.18 15.27 14.42
N GLU A 156 -18.58 16.46 14.54
CA GLU A 156 -18.60 17.31 15.77
C GLU A 156 -18.22 16.54 17.03
N CYS A 157 -17.33 15.55 16.89
CA CYS A 157 -16.96 14.67 17.98
C CYS A 157 -15.45 14.73 18.29
N LYS A 158 -15.10 14.26 19.48
CA LYS A 158 -13.72 14.09 19.95
C LYS A 158 -13.46 12.60 20.22
N GLY A 159 -12.21 12.20 20.09
CA GLY A 159 -11.81 10.86 20.46
C GLY A 159 -11.17 10.06 19.33
N ARG A 160 -11.17 8.74 19.52
CA ARG A 160 -10.48 7.81 18.64
C ARG A 160 -11.32 7.48 17.42
N PHE A 161 -10.84 7.89 16.24
CA PHE A 161 -11.44 7.52 14.95
C PHE A 161 -10.97 6.13 14.45
N TRP A 162 -9.68 5.82 14.60
CA TRP A 162 -9.11 4.53 14.20
C TRP A 162 -9.09 3.54 15.36
N GLU A 163 -9.42 2.29 15.11
CA GLU A 163 -9.46 1.17 16.07
C GLU A 163 -8.11 0.99 16.80
N GLY A 164 -7.03 1.31 16.11
CA GLY A 164 -5.69 1.26 16.65
C GLY A 164 -4.64 1.72 15.64
N ARG A 165 -3.39 1.32 15.88
CA ARG A 165 -2.34 1.50 14.89
C ARG A 165 -2.62 0.64 13.67
N PHE A 166 -2.30 1.14 12.45
CA PHE A 166 -2.43 0.35 11.23
C PHE A 166 -1.73 -1.01 11.36
N LYS A 167 -2.27 -2.05 10.77
CA LYS A 167 -1.62 -3.36 10.63
C LYS A 167 -0.67 -3.30 9.44
N SER A 168 0.49 -3.98 9.52
CA SER A 168 1.45 -4.08 8.42
C SER A 168 1.87 -5.53 8.22
N GLN A 169 1.92 -5.95 6.97
CA GLN A 169 2.27 -7.29 6.53
C GLN A 169 3.36 -7.17 5.47
N ALA A 170 4.51 -7.83 5.69
CA ALA A 170 5.62 -7.84 4.75
C ALA A 170 5.31 -8.78 3.57
N LEU A 171 5.48 -8.30 2.33
CA LEU A 171 5.34 -9.10 1.11
C LEU A 171 6.74 -9.48 0.65
N LEU A 172 7.13 -10.74 0.87
CA LEU A 172 8.53 -11.16 0.86
C LEU A 172 9.06 -11.55 -0.52
N ASP A 173 8.15 -11.84 -1.45
CA ASP A 173 8.47 -12.26 -2.82
C ASP A 173 7.39 -11.81 -3.81
N GLU A 174 7.63 -12.09 -5.10
CA GLU A 174 6.72 -11.74 -6.18
C GLU A 174 5.37 -12.43 -6.09
N ALA A 175 5.33 -13.67 -5.60
CA ALA A 175 4.09 -14.44 -5.45
C ALA A 175 3.16 -13.79 -4.42
N ALA A 176 3.69 -13.43 -3.25
CA ALA A 176 2.96 -12.71 -2.21
C ALA A 176 2.56 -11.30 -2.68
N LEU A 177 3.42 -10.62 -3.43
CA LEU A 177 3.12 -9.29 -3.99
C LEU A 177 1.96 -9.38 -4.98
N ALA A 178 1.98 -10.29 -5.96
CA ALA A 178 0.92 -10.48 -6.94
C ALA A 178 -0.43 -10.80 -6.27
N ALA A 179 -0.42 -11.77 -5.35
CA ALA A 179 -1.62 -12.19 -4.64
C ALA A 179 -2.22 -11.05 -3.79
N CYS A 180 -1.37 -10.29 -3.10
CA CYS A 180 -1.81 -9.15 -2.30
C CYS A 180 -2.34 -7.98 -3.16
N LEU A 181 -1.71 -7.69 -4.30
CA LEU A 181 -2.21 -6.68 -5.25
C LEU A 181 -3.61 -7.05 -5.72
N ALA A 182 -3.81 -8.29 -6.19
CA ALA A 182 -5.12 -8.78 -6.65
C ALA A 182 -6.15 -8.82 -5.51
N TYR A 183 -5.76 -9.26 -4.31
CA TYR A 183 -6.62 -9.23 -3.12
C TYR A 183 -7.13 -7.82 -2.81
N VAL A 184 -6.27 -6.80 -2.91
CA VAL A 184 -6.63 -5.40 -2.65
C VAL A 184 -7.49 -4.84 -3.78
N ASP A 185 -7.12 -5.07 -5.02
CA ASP A 185 -7.84 -4.59 -6.21
C ASP A 185 -9.25 -5.20 -6.33
N LEU A 186 -9.42 -6.46 -5.91
CA LEU A 186 -10.70 -7.17 -5.93
C LEU A 186 -11.51 -7.04 -4.62
N ASN A 187 -11.04 -6.26 -3.64
CA ASN A 187 -11.73 -6.16 -2.35
C ASN A 187 -13.20 -5.72 -2.48
N PRO A 188 -13.57 -4.69 -3.27
CA PRO A 188 -14.98 -4.31 -3.46
C PRO A 188 -15.83 -5.41 -4.13
N VAL A 189 -15.25 -6.15 -5.09
CA VAL A 189 -15.93 -7.27 -5.77
C VAL A 189 -16.20 -8.41 -4.78
N ARG A 190 -15.20 -8.76 -3.99
CA ARG A 190 -15.27 -9.82 -2.99
C ARG A 190 -16.35 -9.57 -1.93
N VAL A 191 -16.53 -8.33 -1.50
CA VAL A 191 -17.56 -7.96 -0.51
C VAL A 191 -18.89 -7.50 -1.15
N LYS A 192 -19.05 -7.70 -2.46
CA LYS A 192 -20.28 -7.39 -3.23
C LYS A 192 -20.67 -5.89 -3.21
N VAL A 193 -19.72 -4.99 -3.03
CA VAL A 193 -19.88 -3.53 -3.17
C VAL A 193 -19.83 -3.12 -4.64
N ALA A 194 -19.07 -3.86 -5.44
CA ALA A 194 -19.02 -3.73 -6.90
C ALA A 194 -19.18 -5.12 -7.53
N ASP A 195 -19.73 -5.15 -8.72
CA ASP A 195 -19.88 -6.37 -9.52
C ASP A 195 -18.65 -6.64 -10.42
N LEU A 196 -17.92 -5.60 -10.81
CA LEU A 196 -16.78 -5.69 -11.69
C LEU A 196 -15.63 -4.78 -11.21
N PRO A 197 -14.36 -5.11 -11.52
CA PRO A 197 -13.21 -4.26 -11.20
C PRO A 197 -13.33 -2.84 -11.77
N GLU A 198 -13.92 -2.67 -12.96
CA GLU A 198 -14.15 -1.38 -13.61
C GLU A 198 -15.11 -0.49 -12.84
N ARG A 199 -16.03 -1.08 -12.06
CA ARG A 199 -17.01 -0.38 -11.23
C ARG A 199 -16.56 -0.21 -9.78
N SER A 200 -15.35 -0.69 -9.44
CA SER A 200 -14.77 -0.59 -8.11
C SER A 200 -14.22 0.82 -7.85
N ASP A 201 -15.09 1.75 -7.46
CA ASP A 201 -14.70 3.14 -7.17
C ASP A 201 -13.68 3.22 -6.00
N PHE A 202 -12.83 4.24 -6.05
CA PHE A 202 -11.78 4.51 -5.07
C PHE A 202 -10.81 3.34 -4.86
N THR A 203 -10.40 2.73 -5.98
CA THR A 203 -9.43 1.65 -6.03
C THR A 203 -8.34 1.92 -7.06
N SER A 204 -7.18 1.29 -6.85
CA SER A 204 -6.08 1.31 -7.83
C SER A 204 -6.47 0.67 -9.15
N ILE A 205 -7.26 -0.42 -9.12
CA ILE A 205 -7.64 -1.15 -10.34
C ILE A 205 -8.45 -0.28 -11.28
N LYS A 206 -9.47 0.44 -10.79
CA LYS A 206 -10.25 1.36 -11.62
C LYS A 206 -9.38 2.44 -12.27
N THR A 207 -8.45 3.00 -11.48
CA THR A 207 -7.49 4.01 -11.97
C THR A 207 -6.58 3.44 -13.07
N ARG A 208 -6.14 2.17 -12.92
CA ARG A 208 -5.31 1.47 -13.92
C ARG A 208 -6.08 1.17 -15.20
N ILE A 209 -7.30 0.63 -15.08
CA ILE A 209 -8.15 0.31 -16.24
C ILE A 209 -8.42 1.57 -17.06
N LYS A 210 -8.84 2.67 -16.40
CA LYS A 210 -9.07 3.96 -17.08
C LYS A 210 -7.83 4.51 -17.81
N SER A 211 -6.64 4.25 -17.26
CA SER A 211 -5.38 4.67 -17.90
C SER A 211 -4.98 3.72 -19.03
N ALA A 212 -5.19 2.42 -18.86
CA ALA A 212 -4.88 1.41 -19.88
C ALA A 212 -5.74 1.56 -21.14
N GLN A 213 -7.01 2.00 -21.01
CA GLN A 213 -7.87 2.35 -22.14
C GLN A 213 -7.29 3.48 -23.01
N LYS A 214 -6.30 4.22 -22.52
CA LYS A 214 -5.57 5.30 -23.22
C LYS A 214 -4.12 4.91 -23.50
N ASP A 215 -3.78 3.63 -23.47
CA ASP A 215 -2.42 3.09 -23.60
C ASP A 215 -1.40 3.73 -22.65
N LYS A 216 -1.84 4.10 -21.43
CA LYS A 216 -1.03 4.77 -20.42
C LYS A 216 -1.08 4.04 -19.09
N GLN A 217 -0.11 4.33 -18.24
CA GLN A 217 -0.14 3.94 -16.84
C GLN A 217 -0.31 5.19 -15.95
N PRO A 218 -1.06 5.09 -14.83
CA PRO A 218 -1.31 6.24 -13.97
C PRO A 218 -0.02 6.72 -13.29
N LYS A 219 0.29 8.01 -13.44
CA LYS A 219 1.48 8.65 -12.83
C LYS A 219 1.44 8.67 -11.29
N SER A 220 0.26 8.49 -10.70
CA SER A 220 0.04 8.51 -9.26
C SER A 220 0.32 7.17 -8.57
N LEU A 221 0.44 6.10 -9.33
CA LEU A 221 0.71 4.75 -8.84
C LEU A 221 2.07 4.25 -9.31
N MET A 222 2.64 3.29 -8.59
CA MET A 222 3.81 2.57 -9.07
C MET A 222 3.46 1.87 -10.38
N ARG A 223 4.26 2.10 -11.42
CA ARG A 223 4.05 1.51 -12.75
C ARG A 223 4.35 0.02 -12.73
N PHE A 224 3.72 -0.73 -13.61
CA PHE A 224 4.13 -2.07 -13.99
C PHE A 224 5.34 -1.99 -14.93
N ALA A 225 6.27 -2.91 -14.82
CA ALA A 225 7.42 -2.97 -15.71
C ALA A 225 6.98 -3.41 -17.12
N SER A 226 7.49 -2.74 -18.15
CA SER A 226 7.18 -3.12 -19.54
C SER A 226 7.88 -4.42 -19.95
N LYS A 227 9.02 -4.72 -19.32
CA LYS A 227 9.79 -5.96 -19.50
C LYS A 227 10.25 -6.44 -18.13
N PRO A 228 9.52 -7.34 -17.46
CA PRO A 228 9.80 -7.76 -16.08
C PRO A 228 11.18 -8.38 -15.86
N HIS A 229 11.77 -8.94 -16.93
CA HIS A 229 13.08 -9.61 -16.89
C HIS A 229 14.30 -8.68 -17.07
N ASN A 230 14.09 -7.39 -17.37
CA ASN A 230 15.18 -6.43 -17.44
C ASN A 230 15.54 -5.93 -16.04
N HIS A 231 16.73 -6.25 -15.55
CA HIS A 231 17.28 -5.86 -14.25
C HIS A 231 17.26 -4.34 -13.95
N MET A 232 16.93 -3.51 -14.92
CA MET A 232 16.94 -2.04 -14.83
C MET A 232 15.56 -1.38 -14.77
N SER A 233 14.45 -2.10 -14.91
CA SER A 233 13.14 -1.47 -14.95
C SER A 233 12.55 -1.29 -13.54
N LYS A 234 12.57 -0.06 -13.04
CA LYS A 234 11.83 0.30 -11.81
C LYS A 234 10.33 0.13 -12.05
N GLY A 235 9.70 -0.81 -11.36
CA GLY A 235 8.26 -1.07 -11.47
C GLY A 235 7.85 -2.33 -10.73
N LEU A 236 6.54 -2.59 -10.72
CA LEU A 236 6.00 -3.87 -10.30
C LEU A 236 6.47 -4.95 -11.30
N PRO A 237 6.92 -6.14 -10.85
CA PRO A 237 7.57 -7.15 -11.70
C PRO A 237 6.56 -7.96 -12.54
N PHE A 238 5.58 -7.30 -13.11
CA PHE A 238 4.52 -7.88 -13.94
C PHE A 238 4.23 -6.97 -15.12
N GLU A 239 3.71 -7.54 -16.20
CA GLU A 239 3.14 -6.78 -17.30
C GLU A 239 1.72 -6.32 -16.95
N LEU A 240 1.39 -5.05 -17.21
CA LEU A 240 0.08 -4.49 -16.85
C LEU A 240 -1.09 -5.22 -17.53
N LYS A 241 -0.99 -5.49 -18.83
CA LYS A 241 -2.06 -6.16 -19.60
C LYS A 241 -2.39 -7.53 -19.01
N THR A 242 -1.37 -8.34 -18.82
CA THR A 242 -1.50 -9.70 -18.25
C THR A 242 -2.05 -9.66 -16.82
N TYR A 243 -1.63 -8.66 -16.02
CA TYR A 243 -2.17 -8.48 -14.66
C TYR A 243 -3.67 -8.09 -14.70
N LEU A 244 -4.08 -7.18 -15.57
CA LEU A 244 -5.48 -6.78 -15.70
C LEU A 244 -6.36 -7.95 -16.15
N GLN A 245 -5.90 -8.78 -17.10
CA GLN A 245 -6.60 -9.98 -17.53
C GLN A 245 -6.78 -10.98 -16.37
N LEU A 246 -5.72 -11.21 -15.59
CA LEU A 246 -5.79 -12.09 -14.42
C LEU A 246 -6.76 -11.57 -13.36
N VAL A 247 -6.78 -10.27 -13.08
CA VAL A 247 -7.70 -9.66 -12.10
C VAL A 247 -9.15 -9.72 -12.60
N ASP A 248 -9.41 -9.46 -13.88
CA ASP A 248 -10.76 -9.57 -14.47
C ASP A 248 -11.30 -11.00 -14.37
N TRP A 249 -10.49 -11.98 -14.81
CA TRP A 249 -10.87 -13.39 -14.67
C TRP A 249 -11.15 -13.78 -13.21
N THR A 250 -10.27 -13.39 -12.30
CA THR A 250 -10.41 -13.68 -10.86
C THR A 250 -11.70 -13.06 -10.30
N GLY A 251 -12.00 -11.81 -10.67
CA GLY A 251 -13.24 -11.13 -10.25
C GLY A 251 -14.51 -11.85 -10.70
N ARG A 252 -14.53 -12.29 -11.96
CA ARG A 252 -15.66 -13.09 -12.52
C ARG A 252 -15.81 -14.44 -11.83
N SER A 253 -14.71 -15.11 -11.51
CA SER A 253 -14.71 -16.39 -10.79
C SER A 253 -15.24 -16.26 -9.37
N ILE A 254 -14.84 -15.20 -8.66
CA ILE A 254 -15.34 -14.91 -7.30
C ILE A 254 -16.85 -14.68 -7.30
N GLN A 255 -17.38 -13.96 -8.29
CA GLN A 255 -18.82 -13.67 -8.36
C GLN A 255 -19.67 -14.90 -8.65
N LYS A 256 -19.24 -15.74 -9.57
CA LYS A 256 -20.01 -16.93 -9.98
C LYS A 256 -20.00 -18.05 -8.93
N GLY A 257 -19.15 -17.96 -7.90
CA GLY A 257 -18.99 -19.00 -6.87
C GLY A 257 -18.46 -20.34 -7.44
N LYS A 258 -18.02 -20.34 -8.70
CA LYS A 258 -17.40 -21.50 -9.37
C LYS A 258 -16.04 -21.07 -9.91
N PRO A 259 -14.99 -21.89 -9.74
CA PRO A 259 -13.76 -21.69 -10.46
C PRO A 259 -14.06 -21.81 -11.97
N GLY A 260 -14.20 -20.68 -12.64
CA GLY A 260 -14.28 -20.65 -14.09
C GLY A 260 -12.95 -21.12 -14.68
N ALA A 261 -12.97 -21.75 -15.86
CA ALA A 261 -11.73 -22.11 -16.54
C ALA A 261 -10.85 -20.86 -16.70
N ILE A 262 -9.60 -20.90 -16.23
CA ILE A 262 -8.63 -19.83 -16.44
C ILE A 262 -8.41 -19.72 -17.95
N PRO A 263 -8.58 -18.54 -18.56
CA PRO A 263 -8.19 -18.35 -19.95
C PRO A 263 -6.71 -18.69 -20.11
N LYS A 264 -6.35 -19.41 -21.18
CA LYS A 264 -4.95 -19.78 -21.44
C LYS A 264 -4.00 -18.57 -21.40
N ASP A 265 -4.45 -17.39 -21.78
CA ASP A 265 -3.68 -16.14 -21.79
C ASP A 265 -3.42 -15.54 -20.40
N ALA A 266 -4.15 -15.96 -19.36
CA ALA A 266 -3.93 -15.50 -17.97
C ALA A 266 -2.93 -16.37 -17.19
N LEU A 267 -2.58 -17.54 -17.72
CA LEU A 267 -1.67 -18.50 -17.11
C LEU A 267 -0.21 -18.00 -16.93
N PRO A 268 0.39 -17.17 -17.81
CA PRO A 268 1.82 -16.87 -17.71
C PRO A 268 2.28 -16.31 -16.37
N ILE A 269 1.45 -15.48 -15.69
CA ILE A 269 1.79 -14.98 -14.33
C ILE A 269 1.72 -16.12 -13.31
N LEU A 270 0.67 -16.94 -13.34
CA LEU A 270 0.48 -18.02 -12.38
C LEU A 270 1.51 -19.12 -12.56
N GLU A 271 1.79 -19.50 -13.82
CA GLU A 271 2.86 -20.47 -14.17
C GLU A 271 4.22 -19.98 -13.68
N ARG A 272 4.59 -18.74 -13.99
CA ARG A 272 5.85 -18.14 -13.52
C ARG A 272 5.96 -18.09 -12.00
N LEU A 273 4.86 -17.86 -11.32
CA LEU A 273 4.82 -17.81 -9.85
C LEU A 273 4.69 -19.21 -9.22
N ASN A 274 4.42 -20.23 -10.01
CA ASN A 274 4.11 -21.60 -9.57
C ASN A 274 2.95 -21.61 -8.57
N ILE A 275 1.80 -21.05 -8.98
CA ILE A 275 0.57 -21.00 -8.17
C ILE A 275 -0.56 -21.62 -9.00
N CYS A 276 -1.21 -22.67 -8.47
CA CYS A 276 -2.38 -23.24 -9.14
C CYS A 276 -3.61 -22.33 -8.98
N ALA A 277 -4.62 -22.54 -9.83
CA ALA A 277 -5.82 -21.70 -9.89
C ALA A 277 -6.60 -21.64 -8.57
N ASP A 278 -6.76 -22.78 -7.90
CA ASP A 278 -7.51 -22.87 -6.65
C ASP A 278 -6.80 -22.15 -5.51
N ASN A 279 -5.47 -22.32 -5.43
CA ASN A 279 -4.64 -21.57 -4.49
C ASN A 279 -4.69 -20.07 -4.76
N TRP A 280 -4.69 -19.67 -6.05
CA TRP A 280 -4.81 -18.26 -6.43
C TRP A 280 -6.17 -17.68 -5.99
N LEU A 281 -7.27 -18.38 -6.21
CA LEU A 281 -8.60 -17.95 -5.76
C LEU A 281 -8.64 -17.83 -4.22
N THR A 282 -8.07 -18.81 -3.52
CA THR A 282 -7.93 -18.75 -2.04
C THR A 282 -7.11 -17.56 -1.59
N LEU A 283 -5.95 -17.31 -2.21
CA LEU A 283 -5.09 -16.17 -1.92
C LEU A 283 -5.80 -14.84 -2.15
N THR A 284 -6.52 -14.69 -3.25
CA THR A 284 -7.22 -13.44 -3.60
C THR A 284 -8.51 -13.21 -2.82
N THR A 285 -9.06 -14.22 -2.16
CA THR A 285 -10.27 -14.08 -1.32
C THR A 285 -9.96 -13.98 0.17
N SER A 286 -8.93 -14.65 0.67
CA SER A 286 -8.66 -14.79 2.11
C SER A 286 -7.24 -14.39 2.55
N PHE A 287 -6.52 -13.58 1.78
CA PHE A 287 -5.11 -13.22 2.01
C PHE A 287 -4.80 -12.76 3.45
N THR A 288 -5.60 -11.85 4.00
CA THR A 288 -5.37 -11.31 5.36
C THR A 288 -5.74 -12.29 6.48
N GLN A 289 -6.53 -13.30 6.19
CA GLN A 289 -6.84 -14.40 7.11
C GLN A 289 -5.71 -15.43 7.10
N SER A 290 -5.19 -15.72 5.91
CA SER A 290 -4.12 -16.71 5.70
C SER A 290 -2.75 -16.21 6.21
N PHE A 291 -2.46 -14.91 6.09
CA PHE A 291 -1.16 -14.34 6.46
C PHE A 291 -1.31 -13.19 7.45
N LYS A 292 -0.57 -13.25 8.57
CA LYS A 292 -0.65 -12.20 9.62
C LYS A 292 0.40 -11.10 9.45
N ASN A 293 1.67 -11.41 9.64
CA ASN A 293 2.76 -10.42 9.68
C ASN A 293 3.63 -10.40 8.42
N ALA A 294 3.68 -11.51 7.71
CA ALA A 294 4.44 -11.68 6.48
C ALA A 294 3.76 -12.72 5.58
N ALA A 295 3.91 -12.56 4.28
CA ALA A 295 3.47 -13.50 3.24
C ALA A 295 4.61 -13.72 2.25
N GLY A 296 4.73 -14.95 1.76
CA GLY A 296 5.75 -15.36 0.80
C GLY A 296 5.90 -16.88 0.78
N LYS A 297 6.69 -17.39 -0.16
CA LYS A 297 7.06 -18.81 -0.22
C LYS A 297 7.88 -19.20 1.01
N GLU A 298 7.94 -20.48 1.31
CA GLU A 298 8.63 -21.01 2.49
C GLU A 298 10.05 -20.46 2.67
N ARG A 299 10.85 -20.47 1.61
CA ARG A 299 12.24 -19.96 1.64
C ARG A 299 12.29 -18.49 2.08
N ALA A 300 11.36 -17.66 1.58
CA ALA A 300 11.29 -16.25 1.94
C ALA A 300 10.86 -16.05 3.40
N ILE A 301 9.89 -16.83 3.89
CA ILE A 301 9.46 -16.81 5.29
C ILE A 301 10.58 -17.23 6.22
N ASN A 302 11.35 -18.29 5.89
CA ASN A 302 12.47 -18.75 6.67
C ASN A 302 13.56 -17.68 6.75
N ALA A 303 13.96 -17.08 5.62
CA ALA A 303 14.94 -16.00 5.58
C ALA A 303 14.50 -14.77 6.40
N TYR A 304 13.22 -14.38 6.28
CA TYR A 304 12.62 -13.29 7.06
C TYR A 304 12.65 -13.60 8.57
N THR A 305 12.25 -14.80 8.96
CA THR A 305 12.21 -15.22 10.37
C THR A 305 13.59 -15.16 11.01
N ASN A 306 14.61 -15.68 10.31
CA ASN A 306 16.01 -15.68 10.77
C ASN A 306 16.56 -14.26 10.92
N ARG A 307 16.38 -13.40 9.89
CA ARG A 307 16.85 -11.99 9.93
C ARG A 307 16.19 -11.18 11.02
N MET A 308 14.89 -11.42 11.27
CA MET A 308 14.13 -10.72 12.31
C MET A 308 14.30 -11.35 13.70
N LYS A 309 15.14 -12.38 13.83
CA LYS A 309 15.40 -13.14 15.09
C LYS A 309 14.09 -13.56 15.78
N ARG A 310 13.13 -14.10 15.02
CA ARG A 310 11.84 -14.53 15.54
C ARG A 310 11.89 -16.02 15.91
N GLN A 311 11.31 -16.37 17.03
CA GLN A 311 11.19 -17.76 17.47
C GLN A 311 10.18 -18.56 16.63
N ARG A 312 9.13 -17.90 16.08
CA ARG A 312 8.06 -18.56 15.32
C ARG A 312 8.01 -18.06 13.89
N ARG A 313 7.89 -18.98 12.94
CA ARG A 313 7.65 -18.71 11.52
C ARG A 313 6.18 -18.33 11.32
N SER A 314 5.91 -17.06 11.04
CA SER A 314 4.54 -16.59 10.83
C SER A 314 3.94 -17.17 9.56
N SER A 315 2.77 -17.82 9.68
CA SER A 315 1.96 -18.32 8.55
C SER A 315 2.67 -19.35 7.66
N ILE A 316 3.61 -20.11 8.18
CA ILE A 316 4.38 -21.09 7.38
C ILE A 316 3.49 -22.19 6.79
N THR A 317 2.52 -22.70 7.55
CA THR A 317 1.57 -23.72 7.07
C THR A 317 0.80 -23.22 5.82
N ASN A 318 0.29 -22.01 5.89
CA ASN A 318 -0.42 -21.42 4.74
C ASN A 318 0.54 -21.07 3.58
N SER A 319 1.79 -20.75 3.89
CA SER A 319 2.83 -20.53 2.87
C SER A 319 3.09 -21.81 2.09
N LEU A 320 3.27 -22.94 2.77
CA LEU A 320 3.46 -24.25 2.15
C LEU A 320 2.24 -24.72 1.35
N ALA A 321 1.03 -24.47 1.86
CA ALA A 321 -0.19 -24.90 1.18
C ALA A 321 -0.55 -24.05 -0.06
N LEU A 322 -0.31 -22.73 -0.01
CA LEU A 322 -0.86 -21.79 -1.01
C LEU A 322 0.17 -21.28 -2.03
N PHE A 323 1.47 -21.36 -1.73
CA PHE A 323 2.57 -20.96 -2.63
C PHE A 323 3.46 -22.13 -3.07
N ALA A 324 2.99 -23.35 -2.88
CA ALA A 324 3.70 -24.56 -3.33
C ALA A 324 3.61 -24.74 -4.83
#